data_05974b729eab2c9762eee565e750ae4a
#
_entry.id   05974b729eab2c9762eee565e750ae4a
#
_cell.length_a   1.000
_cell.length_b   1.000
_cell.length_c   1.000
_cell.angle_alpha   90.00
_cell.angle_beta   90.00
_cell.angle_gamma   90.00
#
_symmetry.space_group_name_H-M   'P 1'
#
loop_
_entity.id
_entity.type
_entity.pdbx_description
1 polymer ?
#
loop_
_entity_poly.entity_id
_entity_poly.type
_entity_poly.pdbx_seq_one_letter_code
_entity_poly.pdbx_strand_id
1 'polypeptide(L)'
;MKSILRQTLDFLLFSNIFIALCAVAQAMVTYQLLDVEPDKYLLGFLFFATLAMYNFSILLAKPKNPQVSPHRRVRWIFSHYRLTITITIISVFSLIPLALLLSTTSLVLLAFLAFVSVAYNLPIFTIGEKRYGLRNIPGIKLFLIAMTWSLSCVLLPIVELESTELITIPTGDIILLVAKRFLFVAA
;
A
#
# COMPACT_ATOMS: atom_id res chain seq x y z
N MET A 1 28.99 -8.82 13.23
CA MET A 1 28.45 -7.64 12.52
C MET A 1 27.72 -7.97 11.20
N LYS A 2 28.31 -8.64 10.21
CA LYS A 2 27.63 -8.98 8.92
C LYS A 2 26.32 -9.77 9.12
N SER A 3 26.21 -10.63 10.10
CA SER A 3 25.01 -11.43 10.39
C SER A 3 23.87 -10.58 10.94
N ILE A 4 24.12 -9.66 11.86
CA ILE A 4 23.09 -8.79 12.47
C ILE A 4 22.53 -7.83 11.43
N LEU A 5 23.39 -7.16 10.68
CA LEU A 5 22.97 -6.25 9.60
C LEU A 5 22.05 -6.96 8.59
N ARG A 6 22.43 -8.20 8.21
CA ARG A 6 21.60 -9.00 7.30
C ARG A 6 20.24 -9.37 7.88
N GLN A 7 20.18 -9.72 9.18
CA GLN A 7 18.93 -10.04 9.86
C GLN A 7 18.02 -8.82 9.96
N THR A 8 18.57 -7.64 10.27
CA THR A 8 17.83 -6.38 10.32
C THR A 8 17.27 -6.00 8.94
N LEU A 9 18.07 -6.12 7.88
CA LEU A 9 17.62 -5.89 6.51
C LEU A 9 16.54 -6.88 6.09
N ASP A 10 16.70 -8.17 6.41
CA ASP A 10 15.68 -9.17 6.11
C ASP A 10 14.36 -8.86 6.85
N PHE A 11 14.43 -8.48 8.11
CA PHE A 11 13.25 -8.07 8.86
C PHE A 11 12.56 -6.87 8.20
N LEU A 12 13.30 -5.80 7.91
CA LEU A 12 12.76 -4.56 7.33
C LEU A 12 12.10 -4.80 5.96
N LEU A 13 12.77 -5.58 5.09
CA LEU A 13 12.31 -5.84 3.73
C LEU A 13 11.18 -6.88 3.67
N PHE A 14 11.29 -7.96 4.47
CA PHE A 14 10.35 -9.08 4.35
C PHE A 14 9.10 -8.91 5.22
N SER A 15 9.14 -8.07 6.26
CA SER A 15 7.94 -7.66 7.02
C SER A 15 7.07 -6.63 6.29
N ASN A 16 7.51 -6.12 5.12
CA ASN A 16 6.90 -5.04 4.35
C ASN A 16 6.93 -3.64 5.00
N ILE A 17 7.65 -3.47 6.11
CA ILE A 17 7.84 -2.16 6.75
C ILE A 17 8.51 -1.18 5.78
N PHE A 18 9.51 -1.62 5.02
CA PHE A 18 10.20 -0.79 4.04
C PHE A 18 9.23 -0.25 2.97
N ILE A 19 8.34 -1.09 2.44
CA ILE A 19 7.33 -0.66 1.44
C ILE A 19 6.35 0.34 2.06
N ALA A 20 5.93 0.13 3.31
CA ALA A 20 5.06 1.07 4.01
C ALA A 20 5.73 2.44 4.23
N LEU A 21 7.03 2.45 4.58
CA LEU A 21 7.83 3.68 4.64
C LEU A 21 7.96 4.38 3.29
N CYS A 22 8.08 3.62 2.19
CA CYS A 22 8.08 4.19 0.84
C CYS A 22 6.75 4.90 0.51
N ALA A 23 5.61 4.37 0.95
CA ALA A 23 4.32 5.03 0.76
C ALA A 23 4.26 6.36 1.52
N VAL A 24 4.70 6.37 2.78
CA VAL A 24 4.80 7.60 3.58
C VAL A 24 5.72 8.63 2.92
N ALA A 25 6.92 8.20 2.51
CA ALA A 25 7.88 9.09 1.85
C ALA A 25 7.31 9.70 0.56
N GLN A 26 6.59 8.93 -0.25
CA GLN A 26 5.95 9.45 -1.45
C GLN A 26 4.82 10.43 -1.16
N ALA A 27 4.03 10.22 -0.10
CA ALA A 27 3.02 11.17 0.33
C ALA A 27 3.66 12.45 0.90
N MET A 28 4.74 12.34 1.66
CA MET A 28 5.51 13.50 2.14
C MET A 28 6.04 14.35 0.99
N VAL A 29 6.51 13.75 -0.11
CA VAL A 29 6.90 14.50 -1.31
C VAL A 29 5.72 15.31 -1.87
N THR A 30 4.50 14.79 -1.81
CA THR A 30 3.31 15.54 -2.26
C THR A 30 3.08 16.77 -1.39
N TYR A 31 3.14 16.65 -0.06
CA TYR A 31 3.05 17.80 0.85
C TYR A 31 4.14 18.83 0.61
N GLN A 32 5.38 18.39 0.40
CA GLN A 32 6.51 19.28 0.07
C GLN A 32 6.32 20.02 -1.26
N LEU A 33 5.76 19.36 -2.28
CA LEU A 33 5.50 20.00 -3.58
C LEU A 33 4.37 21.04 -3.51
N LEU A 34 3.47 20.89 -2.53
CA LEU A 34 2.36 21.82 -2.28
C LEU A 34 2.74 22.91 -1.26
N ASP A 35 3.94 22.84 -0.68
CA ASP A 35 4.44 23.74 0.36
C ASP A 35 3.51 23.83 1.59
N VAL A 36 3.00 22.66 2.04
CA VAL A 36 2.09 22.53 3.17
C VAL A 36 2.61 21.55 4.20
N GLU A 37 2.17 21.71 5.45
CA GLU A 37 2.53 20.81 6.55
C GLU A 37 1.92 19.42 6.35
N PRO A 38 2.70 18.35 6.57
CA PRO A 38 2.22 16.97 6.44
C PRO A 38 1.21 16.58 7.52
N ASP A 39 0.06 16.05 7.12
CA ASP A 39 -0.87 15.45 8.07
C ASP A 39 -0.35 14.11 8.59
N LYS A 40 0.02 14.11 9.88
CA LYS A 40 0.55 12.94 10.58
C LYS A 40 -0.44 11.76 10.67
N TYR A 41 -1.74 12.05 10.73
CA TYR A 41 -2.78 11.02 10.84
C TYR A 41 -2.96 10.30 9.52
N LEU A 42 -2.99 11.05 8.42
CA LEU A 42 -3.02 10.48 7.08
C LEU A 42 -1.75 9.68 6.76
N LEU A 43 -0.57 10.20 7.11
CA LEU A 43 0.70 9.48 6.93
C LEU A 43 0.74 8.19 7.74
N GLY A 44 0.25 8.22 9.00
CA GLY A 44 0.09 7.03 9.83
C GLY A 44 -0.89 6.03 9.21
N PHE A 45 -2.02 6.50 8.69
CA PHE A 45 -2.99 5.66 8.00
C PHE A 45 -2.37 4.98 6.77
N LEU A 46 -1.68 5.73 5.91
CA LEU A 46 -1.00 5.19 4.73
C LEU A 46 0.05 4.12 5.09
N PHE A 47 0.80 4.35 6.17
CA PHE A 47 1.76 3.37 6.67
C PHE A 47 1.09 2.05 7.04
N PHE A 48 0.09 2.10 7.92
CA PHE A 48 -0.58 0.89 8.39
C PHE A 48 -1.44 0.23 7.33
N ALA A 49 -2.10 1.00 6.44
CA ALA A 49 -2.86 0.45 5.33
C ALA A 49 -1.96 -0.30 4.34
N THR A 50 -0.83 0.29 3.96
CA THR A 50 0.14 -0.35 3.09
C THR A 50 0.69 -1.63 3.73
N LEU A 51 1.08 -1.56 5.00
CA LEU A 51 1.61 -2.70 5.74
C LEU A 51 0.60 -3.85 5.84
N ALA A 52 -0.66 -3.53 6.19
CA ALA A 52 -1.75 -4.49 6.26
C ALA A 52 -2.01 -5.17 4.92
N MET A 53 -2.16 -4.38 3.84
CA MET A 53 -2.48 -4.89 2.50
C MET A 53 -1.38 -5.78 1.92
N TYR A 54 -0.12 -5.40 2.07
CA TYR A 54 1.00 -6.22 1.58
C TYR A 54 1.13 -7.53 2.35
N ASN A 55 1.01 -7.50 3.68
CA ASN A 55 1.05 -8.71 4.49
C ASN A 55 -0.16 -9.61 4.22
N PHE A 56 -1.36 -9.05 4.12
CA PHE A 56 -2.57 -9.79 3.76
C PHE A 56 -2.45 -10.49 2.40
N SER A 57 -1.95 -9.77 1.38
CA SER A 57 -1.73 -10.33 0.04
C SER A 57 -0.79 -11.54 0.04
N ILE A 58 0.27 -11.51 0.87
CA ILE A 58 1.22 -12.61 1.00
C ILE A 58 0.59 -13.79 1.75
N LEU A 59 -0.17 -13.51 2.81
CA LEU A 59 -0.86 -14.54 3.59
C LEU A 59 -1.90 -15.27 2.74
N LEU A 60 -2.65 -14.56 1.88
CA LEU A 60 -3.58 -15.16 0.91
C LEU A 60 -2.88 -16.02 -0.14
N ALA A 61 -1.70 -15.62 -0.57
CA ALA A 61 -0.92 -16.31 -1.60
C ALA A 61 -0.05 -17.45 -1.04
N LYS A 62 -0.39 -18.00 0.15
CA LYS A 62 0.39 -19.06 0.80
C LYS A 62 0.58 -20.28 -0.13
N PRO A 63 1.83 -20.65 -0.49
CA PRO A 63 2.09 -21.84 -1.27
C PRO A 63 1.88 -23.12 -0.43
N LYS A 64 1.65 -24.26 -1.10
CA LYS A 64 1.46 -25.56 -0.42
C LYS A 64 2.64 -25.92 0.50
N ASN A 65 3.88 -25.70 0.02
CA ASN A 65 5.13 -25.99 0.76
C ASN A 65 6.00 -24.74 0.84
N PRO A 66 5.74 -23.78 1.75
CA PRO A 66 6.47 -22.52 1.82
C PRO A 66 7.97 -22.67 2.09
N GLN A 67 8.35 -23.68 2.87
CA GLN A 67 9.74 -23.91 3.29
C GLN A 67 10.66 -24.36 2.14
N VAL A 68 10.10 -25.01 1.11
CA VAL A 68 10.82 -25.49 -0.07
C VAL A 68 10.81 -24.45 -1.22
N SER A 69 10.17 -23.30 -1.01
CA SER A 69 10.09 -22.25 -2.02
C SER A 69 11.49 -21.78 -2.47
N PRO A 70 11.74 -21.59 -3.78
CA PRO A 70 12.99 -21.02 -4.27
C PRO A 70 13.19 -19.57 -3.77
N HIS A 71 12.12 -18.87 -3.42
CA HIS A 71 12.16 -17.46 -3.02
C HIS A 71 12.48 -17.32 -1.52
N ARG A 72 13.63 -16.73 -1.20
CA ARG A 72 14.09 -16.47 0.18
C ARG A 72 13.05 -15.69 1.01
N ARG A 73 12.38 -14.69 0.41
CA ARG A 73 11.32 -13.90 1.06
C ARG A 73 10.17 -14.79 1.54
N VAL A 74 9.69 -15.71 0.70
CA VAL A 74 8.60 -16.63 1.06
C VAL A 74 8.99 -17.52 2.23
N ARG A 75 10.19 -18.13 2.17
CA ARG A 75 10.70 -18.97 3.26
C ARG A 75 10.79 -18.20 4.57
N TRP A 76 11.31 -16.95 4.54
CA TRP A 76 11.45 -16.12 5.73
C TRP A 76 10.08 -15.77 6.34
N ILE A 77 9.12 -15.29 5.54
CA ILE A 77 7.78 -14.91 6.00
C ILE A 77 7.07 -16.08 6.67
N PHE A 78 7.11 -17.26 6.06
CA PHE A 78 6.44 -18.43 6.62
C PHE A 78 7.21 -19.14 7.74
N SER A 79 8.52 -18.88 7.89
CA SER A 79 9.25 -19.24 9.11
C SER A 79 8.92 -18.32 10.29
N HIS A 80 8.57 -17.05 10.01
CA HIS A 80 8.14 -16.05 10.99
C HIS A 80 6.62 -15.77 10.92
N TYR A 81 5.83 -16.79 10.63
CA TYR A 81 4.40 -16.66 10.34
C TYR A 81 3.61 -15.93 11.43
N ARG A 82 3.89 -16.26 12.72
CA ARG A 82 3.25 -15.59 13.86
C ARG A 82 3.55 -14.09 13.87
N LEU A 83 4.80 -13.70 13.62
CA LEU A 83 5.22 -12.30 13.55
C LEU A 83 4.48 -11.56 12.43
N THR A 84 4.39 -12.16 11.25
CA THR A 84 3.66 -11.57 10.10
C THR A 84 2.19 -11.35 10.41
N ILE A 85 1.53 -12.34 11.04
CA ILE A 85 0.13 -12.19 11.48
C ILE A 85 0.00 -11.10 12.54
N THR A 86 0.87 -11.07 13.55
CA THR A 86 0.82 -10.06 14.62
C THR A 86 0.97 -8.65 14.03
N ILE A 87 1.93 -8.43 13.13
CA ILE A 87 2.11 -7.15 12.44
C ILE A 87 0.85 -6.79 11.65
N THR A 88 0.25 -7.74 10.94
CA THR A 88 -0.98 -7.51 10.17
C THR A 88 -2.14 -7.11 11.08
N ILE A 89 -2.35 -7.81 12.18
CA ILE A 89 -3.40 -7.53 13.16
C ILE A 89 -3.20 -6.13 13.76
N ILE A 90 -2.00 -5.81 14.24
CA ILE A 90 -1.68 -4.50 14.79
C ILE A 90 -1.96 -3.41 13.74
N SER A 91 -1.55 -3.63 12.48
CA SER A 91 -1.79 -2.67 11.40
C SER A 91 -3.28 -2.42 11.18
N VAL A 92 -4.09 -3.48 11.11
CA VAL A 92 -5.55 -3.37 10.91
C VAL A 92 -6.21 -2.65 12.08
N PHE A 93 -5.84 -2.99 13.34
CA PHE A 93 -6.40 -2.30 14.50
C PHE A 93 -5.99 -0.84 14.58
N SER A 94 -4.78 -0.48 14.13
CA SER A 94 -4.31 0.91 14.07
C SER A 94 -5.07 1.75 13.04
N LEU A 95 -5.64 1.13 12.00
CA LEU A 95 -6.45 1.86 11.00
C LEU A 95 -7.75 2.41 11.57
N ILE A 96 -8.34 1.74 12.57
CA ILE A 96 -9.64 2.15 13.13
C ILE A 96 -9.59 3.57 13.74
N PRO A 97 -8.73 3.85 14.74
CA PRO A 97 -8.65 5.19 15.31
C PRO A 97 -8.16 6.23 14.31
N LEU A 98 -7.25 5.87 13.40
CA LEU A 98 -6.76 6.80 12.39
C LEU A 98 -7.85 7.17 11.37
N ALA A 99 -8.69 6.21 10.96
CA ALA A 99 -9.82 6.48 10.07
C ALA A 99 -10.83 7.47 10.67
N LEU A 100 -11.02 7.45 12.00
CA LEU A 100 -11.93 8.40 12.67
C LEU A 100 -11.41 9.85 12.67
N LEU A 101 -10.15 10.06 12.38
CA LEU A 101 -9.49 11.37 12.32
C LEU A 101 -9.39 11.94 10.90
N LEU A 102 -9.81 11.19 9.89
CA LEU A 102 -9.79 11.61 8.49
C LEU A 102 -11.15 12.12 8.04
N SER A 103 -11.14 12.97 7.02
CA SER A 103 -12.35 13.51 6.41
C SER A 103 -13.19 12.42 5.74
N THR A 104 -14.50 12.63 5.68
CA THR A 104 -15.42 11.70 5.02
C THR A 104 -15.06 11.49 3.54
N THR A 105 -14.61 12.54 2.86
CA THR A 105 -14.22 12.47 1.45
C THR A 105 -13.00 11.54 1.27
N SER A 106 -12.00 11.67 2.14
CA SER A 106 -10.84 10.78 2.15
C SER A 106 -11.21 9.34 2.48
N LEU A 107 -12.16 9.11 3.38
CA LEU A 107 -12.66 7.77 3.70
C LEU A 107 -13.34 7.11 2.49
N VAL A 108 -14.10 7.87 1.70
CA VAL A 108 -14.71 7.35 0.45
C VAL A 108 -13.63 6.94 -0.56
N LEU A 109 -12.62 7.80 -0.76
CA LEU A 109 -11.48 7.47 -1.63
C LEU A 109 -10.72 6.24 -1.13
N LEU A 110 -10.48 6.15 0.17
CA LEU A 110 -9.82 5.00 0.80
C LEU A 110 -10.64 3.71 0.65
N ALA A 111 -11.95 3.77 0.80
CA ALA A 111 -12.84 2.62 0.57
C ALA A 111 -12.76 2.14 -0.89
N PHE A 112 -12.74 3.06 -1.85
CA PHE A 112 -12.52 2.73 -3.26
C PHE A 112 -11.16 2.07 -3.50
N LEU A 113 -10.08 2.63 -2.95
CA LEU A 113 -8.72 2.08 -3.07
C LEU A 113 -8.60 0.70 -2.40
N ALA A 114 -9.23 0.51 -1.24
CA ALA A 114 -9.29 -0.78 -0.56
C ALA A 114 -10.04 -1.82 -1.41
N PHE A 115 -11.19 -1.44 -1.98
CA PHE A 115 -11.95 -2.32 -2.89
C PHE A 115 -11.12 -2.74 -4.10
N VAL A 116 -10.46 -1.81 -4.78
CA VAL A 116 -9.57 -2.10 -5.93
C VAL A 116 -8.43 -3.03 -5.51
N SER A 117 -7.81 -2.77 -4.35
CA SER A 117 -6.69 -3.56 -3.84
C SER A 117 -7.10 -4.98 -3.45
N VAL A 118 -8.28 -5.16 -2.88
CA VAL A 118 -8.83 -6.49 -2.56
C VAL A 118 -9.21 -7.21 -3.85
N ALA A 119 -9.94 -6.55 -4.76
CA ALA A 119 -10.33 -7.13 -6.06
C ALA A 119 -9.10 -7.58 -6.88
N TYR A 120 -8.01 -6.82 -6.83
CA TYR A 120 -6.75 -7.20 -7.46
C TYR A 120 -6.18 -8.51 -6.93
N ASN A 121 -6.30 -8.76 -5.62
CA ASN A 121 -5.73 -9.95 -4.97
C ASN A 121 -6.62 -11.19 -5.04
N LEU A 122 -7.93 -11.02 -5.24
CA LEU A 122 -8.87 -12.13 -5.28
C LEU A 122 -8.89 -12.81 -6.66
N PRO A 123 -9.04 -14.15 -6.71
CA PRO A 123 -9.28 -14.87 -7.94
C PRO A 123 -10.74 -14.68 -8.37
N ILE A 124 -11.01 -13.68 -9.24
CA ILE A 124 -12.37 -13.29 -9.62
C ILE A 124 -12.90 -14.14 -10.77
N PHE A 125 -12.02 -14.65 -11.65
CA PHE A 125 -12.42 -15.41 -12.84
C PHE A 125 -11.99 -16.87 -12.75
N THR A 126 -12.87 -17.77 -13.19
CA THR A 126 -12.56 -19.19 -13.33
C THR A 126 -12.60 -19.54 -14.82
N ILE A 127 -11.49 -19.97 -15.39
CA ILE A 127 -11.37 -20.44 -16.77
C ILE A 127 -10.95 -21.90 -16.71
N GLY A 128 -11.89 -22.82 -16.97
CA GLY A 128 -11.71 -24.26 -16.75
C GLY A 128 -11.53 -24.56 -15.25
N GLU A 129 -10.52 -25.37 -14.91
CA GLU A 129 -10.21 -25.72 -13.51
C GLU A 129 -9.31 -24.70 -12.79
N LYS A 130 -8.82 -23.66 -13.49
CA LYS A 130 -7.89 -22.67 -12.93
C LYS A 130 -8.60 -21.38 -12.59
N ARG A 131 -8.32 -20.86 -11.39
CA ARG A 131 -8.80 -19.57 -10.93
C ARG A 131 -7.78 -18.48 -11.28
N TYR A 132 -8.26 -17.41 -11.91
CA TYR A 132 -7.45 -16.26 -12.33
C TYR A 132 -7.93 -15.00 -11.62
N GLY A 133 -6.98 -14.21 -11.12
CA GLY A 133 -7.23 -12.87 -10.59
C GLY A 133 -6.75 -11.80 -11.58
N LEU A 134 -7.14 -10.54 -11.36
CA LEU A 134 -6.70 -9.38 -12.17
C LEU A 134 -5.17 -9.29 -12.25
N ARG A 135 -4.47 -9.68 -11.20
CA ARG A 135 -3.00 -9.68 -11.14
C ARG A 135 -2.32 -10.62 -12.15
N ASN A 136 -3.06 -11.57 -12.73
CA ASN A 136 -2.52 -12.56 -13.68
C ASN A 136 -2.54 -12.04 -15.12
N ILE A 137 -3.20 -10.90 -15.38
CA ILE A 137 -3.31 -10.30 -16.70
C ILE A 137 -2.12 -9.39 -16.94
N PRO A 138 -1.25 -9.66 -17.94
CA PRO A 138 -0.11 -8.82 -18.28
C PRO A 138 -0.57 -7.36 -18.56
N GLY A 139 0.19 -6.38 -18.06
CA GLY A 139 -0.13 -4.95 -18.19
C GLY A 139 -1.11 -4.42 -17.15
N ILE A 140 -2.22 -5.11 -16.86
CA ILE A 140 -3.21 -4.69 -15.84
C ILE A 140 -2.54 -4.61 -14.46
N LYS A 141 -1.66 -5.55 -14.14
CA LYS A 141 -0.91 -5.55 -12.89
C LYS A 141 -0.15 -4.24 -12.68
N LEU A 142 0.64 -3.82 -13.68
CA LEU A 142 1.46 -2.60 -13.60
C LEU A 142 0.57 -1.37 -13.50
N PHE A 143 -0.45 -1.30 -14.35
CA PHE A 143 -1.42 -0.20 -14.35
C PHE A 143 -2.11 -0.03 -12.99
N LEU A 144 -2.66 -1.10 -12.42
CA LEU A 144 -3.36 -1.05 -11.13
C LEU A 144 -2.43 -0.67 -9.97
N ILE A 145 -1.19 -1.17 -9.96
CA ILE A 145 -0.20 -0.79 -8.96
C ILE A 145 0.12 0.70 -9.09
N ALA A 146 0.48 1.17 -10.28
CA ALA A 146 0.82 2.57 -10.50
C ALA A 146 -0.35 3.51 -10.17
N MET A 147 -1.58 3.12 -10.56
CA MET A 147 -2.79 3.87 -10.25
C MET A 147 -3.05 3.95 -8.74
N THR A 148 -3.01 2.81 -8.03
CA THR A 148 -3.24 2.78 -6.59
C THR A 148 -2.21 3.63 -5.84
N TRP A 149 -0.92 3.53 -6.20
CA TRP A 149 0.14 4.33 -5.58
C TRP A 149 -0.03 5.83 -5.89
N SER A 150 -0.42 6.20 -7.11
CA SER A 150 -0.64 7.60 -7.47
C SER A 150 -1.81 8.20 -6.71
N LEU A 151 -2.92 7.47 -6.63
CA LEU A 151 -4.11 7.94 -5.92
C LEU A 151 -3.88 7.99 -4.41
N SER A 152 -3.22 7.00 -3.82
CA SER A 152 -2.97 6.97 -2.37
C SER A 152 -1.89 7.95 -1.91
N CYS A 153 -0.84 8.21 -2.72
CA CYS A 153 0.27 9.07 -2.30
C CYS A 153 0.17 10.51 -2.83
N VAL A 154 -0.73 10.81 -3.77
CA VAL A 154 -0.94 12.16 -4.31
C VAL A 154 -2.37 12.63 -4.10
N LEU A 155 -3.35 11.92 -4.66
CA LEU A 155 -4.74 12.40 -4.61
C LEU A 155 -5.29 12.39 -3.18
N LEU A 156 -5.00 11.37 -2.39
CA LEU A 156 -5.53 11.26 -1.03
C LEU A 156 -5.01 12.39 -0.11
N PRO A 157 -3.71 12.74 -0.05
CA PRO A 157 -3.23 13.93 0.65
C PRO A 157 -3.92 15.23 0.21
N ILE A 158 -4.13 15.40 -1.09
CA ILE A 158 -4.81 16.59 -1.64
C ILE A 158 -6.27 16.65 -1.17
N VAL A 159 -7.01 15.55 -1.28
CA VAL A 159 -8.42 15.48 -0.87
C VAL A 159 -8.57 15.74 0.63
N GLU A 160 -7.67 15.22 1.46
CA GLU A 160 -7.69 15.49 2.90
C GLU A 160 -7.42 16.96 3.19
N LEU A 161 -6.41 17.54 2.55
CA LEU A 161 -6.05 18.96 2.68
C LEU A 161 -7.19 19.87 2.28
N GLU A 162 -7.81 19.66 1.11
CA GLU A 162 -8.96 20.45 0.65
C GLU A 162 -10.18 20.31 1.57
N SER A 163 -10.33 19.16 2.23
CA SER A 163 -11.46 18.93 3.14
C SER A 163 -11.25 19.53 4.52
N THR A 164 -10.00 19.71 4.97
CA THR A 164 -9.68 20.16 6.34
C THR A 164 -9.24 21.61 6.41
N GLU A 165 -8.50 22.11 5.42
CA GLU A 165 -7.87 23.42 5.44
C GLU A 165 -8.55 24.47 4.54
N LEU A 166 -9.65 24.11 3.86
CA LEU A 166 -10.36 24.98 2.91
C LEU A 166 -9.46 25.57 1.79
N ILE A 167 -8.38 24.85 1.48
CA ILE A 167 -7.49 25.18 0.37
C ILE A 167 -8.04 24.52 -0.89
N THR A 168 -8.05 25.24 -2.01
CA THR A 168 -8.46 24.67 -3.31
C THR A 168 -7.24 24.60 -4.23
N ILE A 169 -6.87 23.39 -4.64
CA ILE A 169 -5.77 23.16 -5.57
C ILE A 169 -6.34 23.12 -7.01
N PRO A 170 -5.75 23.82 -7.98
CA PRO A 170 -6.20 23.78 -9.37
C PRO A 170 -6.25 22.35 -9.91
N THR A 171 -7.37 21.96 -10.51
CA THR A 171 -7.57 20.61 -11.06
C THR A 171 -6.46 20.19 -12.02
N GLY A 172 -5.92 21.14 -12.80
CA GLY A 172 -4.78 20.88 -13.69
C GLY A 172 -3.53 20.42 -12.97
N ASP A 173 -3.22 21.02 -11.82
CA ASP A 173 -2.07 20.66 -10.99
C ASP A 173 -2.27 19.27 -10.34
N ILE A 174 -3.49 18.96 -9.88
CA ILE A 174 -3.83 17.65 -9.34
C ILE A 174 -3.61 16.57 -10.41
N ILE A 175 -4.14 16.76 -11.62
CA ILE A 175 -3.98 15.83 -12.73
C ILE A 175 -2.50 15.64 -13.07
N LEU A 176 -1.75 16.74 -13.13
CA LEU A 176 -0.31 16.70 -13.44
C LEU A 176 0.48 15.94 -12.38
N LEU A 177 0.22 16.18 -11.10
CA LEU A 177 0.90 15.49 -9.99
C LEU A 177 0.58 13.99 -9.98
N VAL A 178 -0.70 13.62 -10.15
CA VAL A 178 -1.14 12.21 -10.24
C VAL A 178 -0.50 11.52 -11.44
N ALA A 179 -0.51 12.17 -12.62
CA ALA A 179 0.09 11.62 -13.84
C ALA A 179 1.61 11.42 -13.71
N LYS A 180 2.32 12.41 -13.16
CA LYS A 180 3.76 12.29 -12.89
C LYS A 180 4.07 11.12 -11.95
N ARG A 181 3.29 10.96 -10.88
CA ARG A 181 3.45 9.84 -9.94
C ARG A 181 3.14 8.51 -10.60
N PHE A 182 2.07 8.46 -11.39
CA PHE A 182 1.71 7.25 -12.14
C PHE A 182 2.84 6.82 -13.07
N LEU A 183 3.39 7.73 -13.86
CA LEU A 183 4.51 7.43 -14.76
C LEU A 183 5.77 7.00 -13.99
N PHE A 184 6.08 7.66 -12.86
CA PHE A 184 7.22 7.30 -12.01
C PHE A 184 7.10 5.86 -11.45
N VAL A 185 5.91 5.43 -11.05
CA VAL A 185 5.70 4.09 -10.51
C VAL A 185 5.59 3.04 -11.62
N ALA A 186 5.13 3.44 -12.83
CA ALA A 186 4.97 2.54 -13.97
C ALA A 186 6.28 2.30 -14.75
N ALA A 187 7.29 3.17 -14.61
CA ALA A 187 8.60 3.05 -15.25
C ALA A 187 9.51 2.03 -14.56
#